data_542e68a91d295a0e74a835be444fe853
#
_entry.id   542e68a91d295a0e74a835be444fe853
#
_cell.length_a   1.000
_cell.length_b   1.000
_cell.length_c   1.000
_cell.angle_alpha   90.00
_cell.angle_beta   90.00
_cell.angle_gamma   90.00
#
_symmetry.space_group_name_H-M   'P 1'
#
loop_
_entity.id
_entity.type
_entity.pdbx_description
1 polymer ?
#
loop_
_entity_poly.entity_id
_entity_poly.type
_entity_poly.pdbx_seq_one_letter_code
_entity_poly.pdbx_strand_id
1 'polypeptide(L)'
;MDKKRVAVFIDNSNVFHNLYDFRKSDASWVCLYDPFLLAKRLAGERKLFYTGFYCVRPPSYLIAGSEEDKRRYNITQKYYGLIEKNPSITVKYGDLKGGIGALQEKNVDTQLGTDMVAMAALNQYDVAILVSNDGDYRSAVENTKRFSKKIELLFFRGSASMSLRSVCDITRRARLSFFKKMAGLDGF
;
A
#
# COMPACT_ATOMS: atom_id res chain seq x y z
N MET A 1 28.31 5.01 11.29
CA MET A 1 27.66 5.00 9.96
C MET A 1 26.22 5.40 10.11
N ASP A 2 25.78 6.41 9.35
CA ASP A 2 24.40 6.84 9.39
C ASP A 2 23.48 5.71 8.90
N LYS A 3 22.36 5.52 9.62
CA LYS A 3 21.36 4.53 9.23
C LYS A 3 20.73 4.93 7.89
N LYS A 4 20.61 3.98 6.95
CA LYS A 4 19.95 4.19 5.66
C LYS A 4 18.51 4.69 5.86
N ARG A 5 18.14 5.71 5.11
CA ARG A 5 16.78 6.25 5.08
C ARG A 5 15.90 5.36 4.22
N VAL A 6 14.76 4.97 4.76
CA VAL A 6 13.78 4.09 4.09
C VAL A 6 12.50 4.86 3.83
N ALA A 7 12.02 4.83 2.59
CA ALA A 7 10.68 5.25 2.21
C ALA A 7 9.83 4.03 1.87
N VAL A 8 8.63 3.94 2.44
CA VAL A 8 7.70 2.83 2.19
C VAL A 8 6.50 3.36 1.42
N PHE A 9 6.22 2.75 0.27
CA PHE A 9 5.14 3.10 -0.65
C PHE A 9 4.14 1.95 -0.66
N ILE A 10 2.94 2.18 -0.14
CA ILE A 10 1.91 1.16 0.04
C ILE A 10 0.76 1.40 -0.94
N ASP A 11 0.64 0.55 -1.93
CA ASP A 11 -0.54 0.46 -2.78
C ASP A 11 -1.65 -0.27 -2.02
N ASN A 12 -2.49 0.49 -1.30
CA ASN A 12 -3.50 -0.10 -0.44
C ASN A 12 -4.58 -0.84 -1.21
N SER A 13 -4.93 -0.39 -2.40
CA SER A 13 -5.92 -1.08 -3.23
C SER A 13 -5.45 -2.51 -3.53
N ASN A 14 -4.21 -2.65 -3.95
CA ASN A 14 -3.58 -3.94 -4.21
C ASN A 14 -3.44 -4.79 -2.94
N VAL A 15 -2.99 -4.18 -1.84
CA VAL A 15 -2.90 -4.86 -0.53
C VAL A 15 -4.27 -5.36 -0.10
N PHE A 16 -5.31 -4.51 -0.16
CA PHE A 16 -6.65 -4.86 0.28
C PHE A 16 -7.23 -6.04 -0.52
N HIS A 17 -7.08 -6.04 -1.85
CA HIS A 17 -7.54 -7.16 -2.68
C HIS A 17 -6.86 -8.48 -2.29
N ASN A 18 -5.54 -8.46 -2.09
CA ASN A 18 -4.81 -9.66 -1.69
C ASN A 18 -5.16 -10.13 -0.27
N LEU A 19 -5.40 -9.21 0.67
CA LEU A 19 -5.84 -9.56 2.01
C LEU A 19 -7.28 -10.10 2.02
N TYR A 20 -8.15 -9.58 1.15
CA TYR A 20 -9.50 -10.09 0.98
C TYR A 20 -9.52 -11.54 0.49
N ASP A 21 -8.63 -11.91 -0.41
CA ASP A 21 -8.47 -13.30 -0.84
C ASP A 21 -7.98 -14.22 0.29
N PHE A 22 -7.14 -13.73 1.17
CA PHE A 22 -6.79 -14.46 2.40
C PHE A 22 -7.98 -14.63 3.34
N ARG A 23 -8.89 -13.64 3.44
CA ARG A 23 -10.10 -13.73 4.26
C ARG A 23 -11.06 -14.84 3.78
N LYS A 24 -11.10 -15.17 2.50
CA LYS A 24 -11.88 -16.31 1.98
C LYS A 24 -11.48 -17.63 2.64
N SER A 25 -10.23 -17.74 3.10
CA SER A 25 -9.71 -18.92 3.81
C SER A 25 -9.81 -18.81 5.34
N ASP A 26 -10.05 -17.61 5.90
CA ASP A 26 -10.17 -17.36 7.33
C ASP A 26 -11.12 -16.20 7.60
N ALA A 27 -12.41 -16.51 7.77
CA ALA A 27 -13.48 -15.52 7.97
C ALA A 27 -13.37 -14.75 9.30
N SER A 28 -12.54 -15.20 10.25
CA SER A 28 -12.34 -14.55 11.54
C SER A 28 -11.47 -13.28 11.45
N TRP A 29 -10.82 -13.04 10.30
CA TRP A 29 -9.89 -11.93 10.13
C TRP A 29 -10.51 -10.75 9.39
N VAL A 30 -10.36 -9.56 9.96
CA VAL A 30 -10.71 -8.28 9.32
C VAL A 30 -9.50 -7.77 8.55
N CYS A 31 -9.67 -7.49 7.24
CA CYS A 31 -8.57 -7.09 6.34
C CYS A 31 -8.00 -5.68 6.62
N LEU A 32 -8.04 -5.23 7.86
CA LEU A 32 -7.49 -3.96 8.28
C LEU A 32 -6.13 -4.16 8.96
N TYR A 33 -5.21 -3.29 8.67
CA TYR A 33 -3.85 -3.33 9.22
C TYR A 33 -3.35 -1.91 9.49
N ASP A 34 -2.42 -1.75 10.40
CA ASP A 34 -1.75 -0.47 10.64
C ASP A 34 -0.62 -0.26 9.61
N PRO A 35 -0.77 0.72 8.67
CA PRO A 35 0.23 0.98 7.64
C PRO A 35 1.56 1.49 8.23
N PHE A 36 1.53 2.21 9.35
CA PHE A 36 2.74 2.70 9.99
C PHE A 36 3.51 1.56 10.67
N LEU A 37 2.80 0.67 11.36
CA LEU A 37 3.40 -0.52 11.95
C LEU A 37 3.99 -1.44 10.86
N LEU A 38 3.30 -1.58 9.71
CA LEU A 38 3.82 -2.28 8.54
C LEU A 38 5.13 -1.64 8.07
N ALA A 39 5.13 -0.32 7.86
CA ALA A 39 6.30 0.41 7.40
C ALA A 39 7.48 0.30 8.38
N LYS A 40 7.24 0.45 9.69
CA LYS A 40 8.27 0.26 10.72
C LYS A 40 8.88 -1.14 10.67
N ARG A 41 8.03 -2.16 10.54
CA ARG A 41 8.49 -3.55 10.48
C ARG A 41 9.32 -3.83 9.23
N LEU A 42 8.93 -3.26 8.09
CA LEU A 42 9.68 -3.37 6.83
C LEU A 42 11.00 -2.61 6.87
N ALA A 43 11.02 -1.44 7.49
CA ALA A 43 12.24 -0.65 7.67
C ALA A 43 13.25 -1.36 8.59
N GLY A 44 12.78 -2.13 9.58
CA GLY A 44 13.64 -2.77 10.60
C GLY A 44 14.43 -1.72 11.38
N GLU A 45 15.73 -1.95 11.56
CA GLU A 45 16.63 -1.05 12.29
C GLU A 45 17.06 0.21 11.50
N ARG A 46 16.61 0.34 10.24
CA ARG A 46 16.89 1.49 9.38
C ARG A 46 16.03 2.69 9.78
N LYS A 47 16.39 3.88 9.34
CA LYS A 47 15.64 5.10 9.60
C LYS A 47 14.42 5.17 8.68
N LEU A 48 13.20 4.92 9.19
CA LEU A 48 11.97 5.15 8.44
C LEU A 48 11.82 6.67 8.23
N PHE A 49 11.88 7.10 6.97
CA PHE A 49 11.79 8.50 6.56
C PHE A 49 10.39 8.87 6.08
N TYR A 50 9.74 7.95 5.36
CA TYR A 50 8.45 8.20 4.73
C TYR A 50 7.57 6.96 4.75
N THR A 51 6.28 7.17 4.99
CA THR A 51 5.23 6.15 4.82
C THR A 51 4.12 6.74 3.97
N GLY A 52 4.05 6.33 2.71
CA GLY A 52 2.97 6.69 1.77
C GLY A 52 1.90 5.61 1.73
N PHE A 53 0.66 6.02 1.93
CA PHE A 53 -0.52 5.16 1.84
C PHE A 53 -1.37 5.65 0.67
N TYR A 54 -1.39 4.91 -0.42
CA TYR A 54 -2.05 5.25 -1.67
C TYR A 54 -3.32 4.43 -1.81
N CYS A 55 -4.47 5.07 -1.96
CA CYS A 55 -5.76 4.42 -1.96
C CYS A 55 -6.80 5.24 -2.74
N VAL A 56 -8.01 4.71 -2.88
CA VAL A 56 -9.19 5.46 -3.33
C VAL A 56 -10.20 5.55 -2.19
N ARG A 57 -10.98 6.63 -2.17
CA ARG A 57 -12.11 6.73 -1.23
C ARG A 57 -13.20 5.72 -1.61
N PRO A 58 -13.88 5.10 -0.64
CA PRO A 58 -14.99 4.23 -0.96
C PRO A 58 -16.08 5.02 -1.70
N PRO A 59 -16.68 4.44 -2.74
CA PRO A 59 -17.65 5.15 -3.57
C PRO A 59 -18.93 5.49 -2.79
N SER A 60 -19.42 6.71 -2.98
CA SER A 60 -20.57 7.23 -2.24
C SER A 60 -21.89 6.47 -2.51
N TYR A 61 -22.02 5.78 -3.65
CA TYR A 61 -23.22 4.99 -3.93
C TYR A 61 -23.45 3.84 -2.92
N LEU A 62 -22.39 3.38 -2.24
CA LEU A 62 -22.51 2.37 -1.18
C LEU A 62 -23.38 2.85 -0.01
N ILE A 63 -23.53 4.17 0.18
CA ILE A 63 -24.40 4.76 1.22
C ILE A 63 -25.89 4.48 0.92
N ALA A 64 -26.25 4.40 -0.37
CA ALA A 64 -27.60 4.10 -0.83
C ALA A 64 -27.81 2.60 -1.12
N GLY A 65 -26.79 1.78 -0.94
CA GLY A 65 -26.82 0.34 -1.20
C GLY A 65 -27.45 -0.49 -0.07
N SER A 66 -27.13 -1.78 -0.08
CA SER A 66 -27.54 -2.72 0.98
C SER A 66 -26.96 -2.35 2.35
N GLU A 67 -27.49 -2.92 3.42
CA GLU A 67 -26.93 -2.72 4.78
C GLU A 67 -25.46 -3.19 4.86
N GLU A 68 -25.09 -4.21 4.09
CA GLU A 68 -23.70 -4.65 3.98
C GLU A 68 -22.82 -3.59 3.28
N ASP A 69 -23.32 -2.96 2.21
CA ASP A 69 -22.61 -1.87 1.52
C ASP A 69 -22.39 -0.67 2.43
N LYS A 70 -23.43 -0.25 3.15
CA LYS A 70 -23.37 0.83 4.15
C LYS A 70 -22.34 0.50 5.24
N ARG A 71 -22.35 -0.73 5.73
CA ARG A 71 -21.39 -1.18 6.75
C ARG A 71 -19.97 -1.14 6.20
N ARG A 72 -19.73 -1.62 4.99
CA ARG A 72 -18.40 -1.58 4.33
C ARG A 72 -17.93 -0.14 4.15
N TYR A 73 -18.80 0.74 3.67
CA TYR A 73 -18.52 2.17 3.54
C TYR A 73 -18.07 2.77 4.87
N ASN A 74 -18.86 2.60 5.92
CA ASN A 74 -18.61 3.18 7.24
C ASN A 74 -17.31 2.66 7.86
N ILE A 75 -17.04 1.35 7.76
CA ILE A 75 -15.79 0.74 8.24
C ILE A 75 -14.58 1.33 7.50
N THR A 76 -14.66 1.44 6.17
CA THR A 76 -13.56 1.98 5.37
C THR A 76 -13.31 3.45 5.66
N GLN A 77 -14.37 4.26 5.80
CA GLN A 77 -14.25 5.68 6.17
C GLN A 77 -13.63 5.85 7.56
N LYS A 78 -14.09 5.07 8.54
CA LYS A 78 -13.50 5.09 9.89
C LYS A 78 -12.03 4.70 9.86
N TYR A 79 -11.68 3.66 9.14
CA TYR A 79 -10.31 3.19 8.96
C TYR A 79 -9.40 4.27 8.35
N TYR A 80 -9.83 4.88 7.23
CA TYR A 80 -9.05 5.95 6.60
C TYR A 80 -8.93 7.18 7.50
N GLY A 81 -10.00 7.55 8.21
CA GLY A 81 -9.96 8.64 9.17
C GLY A 81 -9.01 8.42 10.34
N LEU A 82 -8.76 7.16 10.75
CA LEU A 82 -7.73 6.84 11.75
C LEU A 82 -6.32 6.95 11.17
N ILE A 83 -6.13 6.50 9.93
CA ILE A 83 -4.83 6.59 9.23
C ILE A 83 -4.46 8.06 8.99
N GLU A 84 -5.41 8.89 8.55
CA GLU A 84 -5.19 10.32 8.30
C GLU A 84 -4.77 11.11 9.56
N LYS A 85 -5.21 10.65 10.73
CA LYS A 85 -4.81 11.26 12.02
C LYS A 85 -3.37 10.94 12.42
N ASN A 86 -2.73 9.97 11.79
CA ASN A 86 -1.34 9.63 12.10
C ASN A 86 -0.38 10.53 11.31
N PRO A 87 0.33 11.47 11.95
CA PRO A 87 1.21 12.42 11.25
C PRO A 87 2.43 11.76 10.57
N SER A 88 2.69 10.49 10.88
CA SER A 88 3.77 9.71 10.27
C SER A 88 3.36 9.01 8.98
N ILE A 89 2.11 9.18 8.53
CA ILE A 89 1.58 8.61 7.29
C ILE A 89 1.12 9.73 6.36
N THR A 90 1.60 9.69 5.13
CA THR A 90 1.08 10.55 4.06
C THR A 90 0.03 9.76 3.28
N VAL A 91 -1.24 10.13 3.44
CA VAL A 91 -2.35 9.52 2.69
C VAL A 91 -2.53 10.25 1.37
N LYS A 92 -2.59 9.50 0.29
CA LYS A 92 -2.86 10.03 -1.06
C LYS A 92 -4.01 9.27 -1.70
N TYR A 93 -4.97 10.04 -2.21
CA TYR A 93 -6.16 9.52 -2.86
C TYR A 93 -6.07 9.61 -4.36
N GLY A 94 -6.29 8.50 -5.04
CA GLY A 94 -6.62 8.47 -6.46
C GLY A 94 -8.09 8.76 -6.71
N ASP A 95 -8.47 8.75 -7.97
CA ASP A 95 -9.83 8.99 -8.44
C ASP A 95 -10.58 7.68 -8.68
N LEU A 96 -11.90 7.72 -8.50
CA LEU A 96 -12.82 6.70 -9.02
C LEU A 96 -13.54 7.26 -10.23
N LYS A 97 -13.45 6.58 -11.37
CA LYS A 97 -14.13 6.96 -12.62
C LYS A 97 -14.99 5.80 -13.12
N GLY A 98 -16.16 6.11 -13.65
CA GLY A 98 -17.11 5.15 -14.19
C GLY A 98 -18.50 5.22 -13.52
N GLY A 99 -19.45 4.46 -14.08
CA GLY A 99 -20.80 4.33 -13.52
C GLY A 99 -20.88 3.22 -12.47
N ILE A 100 -22.04 3.10 -11.81
CA ILE A 100 -22.34 2.04 -10.85
C ILE A 100 -22.15 0.69 -11.55
N GLY A 101 -21.31 -0.19 -10.95
CA GLY A 101 -20.96 -1.50 -11.50
C GLY A 101 -19.77 -1.53 -12.48
N ALA A 102 -19.24 -0.36 -12.88
CA ALA A 102 -18.09 -0.25 -13.78
C ALA A 102 -17.04 0.77 -13.27
N LEU A 103 -16.92 0.92 -11.96
CA LEU A 103 -15.94 1.82 -11.37
C LEU A 103 -14.51 1.30 -11.57
N GLN A 104 -13.65 2.20 -12.01
CA GLN A 104 -12.23 1.96 -12.16
C GLN A 104 -11.45 2.94 -11.28
N GLU A 105 -10.49 2.41 -10.55
CA GLU A 105 -9.50 3.22 -9.86
C GLU A 105 -8.56 3.85 -10.89
N LYS A 106 -8.28 5.13 -10.73
CA LYS A 106 -7.36 5.88 -11.59
C LYS A 106 -6.38 6.66 -10.72
N ASN A 107 -5.18 6.85 -11.27
CA ASN A 107 -4.14 7.72 -10.72
C ASN A 107 -3.46 7.24 -9.42
N VAL A 108 -3.86 6.14 -8.79
CA VAL A 108 -3.17 5.59 -7.60
C VAL A 108 -1.76 5.17 -7.95
N ASP A 109 -1.63 4.34 -8.97
CA ASP A 109 -0.39 3.82 -9.54
C ASP A 109 0.52 4.94 -10.05
N THR A 110 -0.06 5.89 -10.79
CA THR A 110 0.64 7.05 -11.33
C THR A 110 1.20 7.93 -10.21
N GLN A 111 0.39 8.25 -9.18
CA GLN A 111 0.82 9.06 -8.05
C GLN A 111 1.93 8.36 -7.27
N LEU A 112 1.76 7.08 -6.92
CA LEU A 112 2.76 6.31 -6.19
C LEU A 112 4.07 6.23 -6.97
N GLY A 113 4.00 5.88 -8.25
CA GLY A 113 5.18 5.77 -9.11
C GLY A 113 5.91 7.11 -9.27
N THR A 114 5.15 8.20 -9.46
CA THR A 114 5.70 9.56 -9.57
C THR A 114 6.39 10.00 -8.28
N ASP A 115 5.74 9.81 -7.11
CA ASP A 115 6.32 10.16 -5.82
C ASP A 115 7.61 9.37 -5.55
N MET A 116 7.62 8.06 -5.86
CA MET A 116 8.80 7.22 -5.68
C MET A 116 9.98 7.73 -6.49
N VAL A 117 9.77 8.09 -7.77
CA VAL A 117 10.83 8.62 -8.65
C VAL A 117 11.25 10.03 -8.23
N ALA A 118 10.30 10.93 -7.96
CA ALA A 118 10.58 12.31 -7.58
C ALA A 118 11.39 12.39 -6.26
N MET A 119 10.99 11.64 -5.25
CA MET A 119 11.71 11.59 -3.97
C MET A 119 13.11 10.98 -4.11
N ALA A 120 13.30 10.04 -5.05
CA ALA A 120 14.62 9.49 -5.39
C ALA A 120 15.52 10.55 -6.03
N ALA A 121 14.99 11.29 -7.00
CA ALA A 121 15.70 12.38 -7.69
C ALA A 121 16.12 13.49 -6.71
N LEU A 122 15.26 13.80 -5.73
CA LEU A 122 15.54 14.75 -4.65
C LEU A 122 16.43 14.16 -3.52
N ASN A 123 16.92 12.94 -3.68
CA ASN A 123 17.75 12.25 -2.70
C ASN A 123 17.16 12.19 -1.28
N GLN A 124 15.85 12.02 -1.16
CA GLN A 124 15.16 12.03 0.14
C GLN A 124 15.29 10.70 0.89
N TYR A 125 15.54 9.58 0.21
CA TYR A 125 15.74 8.27 0.80
C TYR A 125 16.88 7.50 0.10
N ASP A 126 17.29 6.39 0.70
CA ASP A 126 18.34 5.50 0.17
C ASP A 126 17.76 4.16 -0.31
N VAL A 127 16.64 3.76 0.30
CA VAL A 127 15.91 2.52 -0.01
C VAL A 127 14.42 2.82 -0.14
N ALA A 128 13.82 2.45 -1.25
CA ALA A 128 12.37 2.39 -1.40
C ALA A 128 11.86 0.97 -1.14
N ILE A 129 10.80 0.83 -0.36
CA ILE A 129 10.09 -0.42 -0.19
C ILE A 129 8.70 -0.25 -0.82
N LEU A 130 8.47 -0.97 -1.90
CA LEU A 130 7.18 -1.02 -2.58
C LEU A 130 6.34 -2.18 -2.03
N VAL A 131 5.09 -1.92 -1.68
CA VAL A 131 4.14 -2.93 -1.22
C VAL A 131 3.03 -3.04 -2.26
N SER A 132 3.18 -3.91 -3.23
CA SER A 132 2.22 -4.16 -4.31
C SER A 132 2.57 -5.45 -5.07
N ASN A 133 1.61 -5.96 -5.85
CA ASN A 133 1.80 -7.04 -6.83
C ASN A 133 1.79 -6.53 -8.28
N ASP A 134 1.47 -5.26 -8.47
CA ASP A 134 1.19 -4.71 -9.79
C ASP A 134 2.46 -4.54 -10.63
N GLY A 135 2.43 -5.14 -11.83
CA GLY A 135 3.52 -5.06 -12.79
C GLY A 135 3.76 -3.69 -13.38
N ASP A 136 2.77 -2.82 -13.35
CA ASP A 136 2.82 -1.48 -13.95
C ASP A 136 3.82 -0.57 -13.23
N TYR A 137 4.17 -0.89 -11.98
CA TYR A 137 5.27 -0.21 -11.25
C TYR A 137 6.67 -0.51 -11.77
N ARG A 138 6.85 -1.46 -12.70
CA ARG A 138 8.18 -1.81 -13.24
C ARG A 138 8.94 -0.58 -13.73
N SER A 139 8.29 0.25 -14.54
CA SER A 139 8.91 1.47 -15.10
C SER A 139 9.34 2.45 -14.01
N ALA A 140 8.51 2.66 -12.98
CA ALA A 140 8.84 3.52 -11.85
C ALA A 140 10.04 2.97 -11.05
N VAL A 141 10.11 1.65 -10.83
CA VAL A 141 11.25 0.98 -10.18
C VAL A 141 12.54 1.19 -10.97
N GLU A 142 12.53 0.92 -12.29
CA GLU A 142 13.69 1.10 -13.16
C GLU A 142 14.19 2.55 -13.17
N ASN A 143 13.27 3.53 -13.23
CA ASN A 143 13.62 4.94 -13.17
C ASN A 143 14.18 5.34 -11.79
N THR A 144 13.63 4.83 -10.69
CA THR A 144 14.14 5.08 -9.34
C THR A 144 15.58 4.58 -9.17
N LYS A 145 15.89 3.42 -9.75
CA LYS A 145 17.25 2.84 -9.70
C LYS A 145 18.29 3.69 -10.41
N ARG A 146 17.91 4.49 -11.42
CA ARG A 146 18.83 5.45 -12.09
C ARG A 146 19.39 6.50 -11.13
N PHE A 147 18.70 6.77 -10.02
CA PHE A 147 19.17 7.66 -8.95
C PHE A 147 19.95 6.92 -7.86
N SER A 148 20.51 5.74 -8.17
CA SER A 148 21.31 4.91 -7.24
C SER A 148 20.57 4.50 -5.97
N LYS A 149 19.23 4.38 -6.05
CA LYS A 149 18.40 3.89 -4.93
C LYS A 149 18.22 2.38 -5.00
N LYS A 150 18.13 1.74 -3.83
CA LYS A 150 17.77 0.33 -3.73
C LYS A 150 16.28 0.16 -3.62
N ILE A 151 15.74 -0.88 -4.27
CA ILE A 151 14.31 -1.19 -4.28
C ILE A 151 14.08 -2.55 -3.64
N GLU A 152 13.27 -2.56 -2.59
CA GLU A 152 12.74 -3.76 -1.97
C GLU A 152 11.25 -3.88 -2.31
N LEU A 153 10.78 -5.09 -2.60
CA LEU A 153 9.39 -5.37 -2.92
C LEU A 153 8.80 -6.33 -1.88
N LEU A 154 7.69 -5.93 -1.26
CA LEU A 154 6.81 -6.83 -0.53
C LEU A 154 5.65 -7.22 -1.46
N PHE A 155 5.59 -8.50 -1.83
CA PHE A 155 4.57 -9.02 -2.74
C PHE A 155 3.73 -10.13 -2.12
N PHE A 156 2.53 -10.37 -2.65
CA PHE A 156 1.60 -11.40 -2.21
C PHE A 156 1.67 -12.63 -3.11
N ARG A 157 1.21 -13.79 -2.62
CA ARG A 157 1.19 -15.04 -3.38
C ARG A 157 0.18 -14.96 -4.53
N GLY A 158 0.56 -15.47 -5.69
CA GLY A 158 -0.34 -15.81 -6.80
C GLY A 158 -0.38 -14.80 -7.94
N SER A 159 -0.28 -13.49 -7.67
CA SER A 159 -0.48 -12.44 -8.69
C SER A 159 0.73 -11.53 -8.91
N ALA A 160 1.83 -11.75 -8.19
CA ALA A 160 3.00 -10.88 -8.34
C ALA A 160 3.62 -11.00 -9.73
N SER A 161 3.64 -9.91 -10.46
CA SER A 161 4.28 -9.82 -11.76
C SER A 161 5.74 -10.24 -11.66
N MET A 162 6.11 -11.28 -12.42
CA MET A 162 7.51 -11.71 -12.54
C MET A 162 8.40 -10.58 -13.08
N SER A 163 7.85 -9.76 -13.97
CA SER A 163 8.54 -8.61 -14.55
C SER A 163 8.91 -7.55 -13.52
N LEU A 164 8.02 -7.25 -12.57
CA LEU A 164 8.30 -6.35 -11.45
C LEU A 164 9.35 -6.94 -10.50
N ARG A 165 9.20 -8.22 -10.15
CA ARG A 165 10.14 -8.89 -9.23
C ARG A 165 11.57 -8.93 -9.76
N SER A 166 11.74 -9.10 -11.08
CA SER A 166 13.06 -9.21 -11.72
C SER A 166 13.89 -7.92 -11.68
N VAL A 167 13.24 -6.76 -11.52
CA VAL A 167 13.92 -5.45 -11.49
C VAL A 167 14.20 -4.92 -10.06
N CYS A 168 13.59 -5.54 -9.04
CA CYS A 168 13.82 -5.19 -7.63
C CYS A 168 15.09 -5.84 -7.08
N ASP A 169 15.81 -5.15 -6.17
CA ASP A 169 17.04 -5.65 -5.57
C ASP A 169 16.77 -6.73 -4.51
N ILE A 170 15.66 -6.61 -3.78
CA ILE A 170 15.20 -7.58 -2.78
C ILE A 170 13.71 -7.80 -2.96
N THR A 171 13.30 -9.06 -2.94
CA THR A 171 11.87 -9.42 -2.98
C THR A 171 11.51 -10.26 -1.75
N ARG A 172 10.42 -9.89 -1.08
CA ARG A 172 9.90 -10.58 0.11
C ARG A 172 8.44 -10.94 -0.12
N ARG A 173 8.10 -12.19 0.16
CA ARG A 173 6.71 -12.65 0.06
C ARG A 173 5.97 -12.35 1.36
N ALA A 174 4.87 -11.62 1.25
CA ALA A 174 3.93 -11.41 2.33
C ALA A 174 3.21 -12.71 2.71
N ARG A 175 3.06 -12.94 4.02
CA ARG A 175 2.27 -14.05 4.58
C ARG A 175 1.13 -13.48 5.39
N LEU A 176 0.00 -14.17 5.45
CA LEU A 176 -1.16 -13.75 6.26
C LEU A 176 -0.78 -13.51 7.73
N SER A 177 0.05 -14.41 8.30
CA SER A 177 0.54 -14.28 9.69
C SER A 177 1.33 -12.99 9.94
N PHE A 178 1.93 -12.40 8.91
CA PHE A 178 2.62 -11.14 8.99
C PHE A 178 1.62 -9.99 9.19
N PHE A 179 0.51 -9.99 8.45
CA PHE A 179 -0.54 -8.97 8.57
C PHE A 179 -1.41 -9.14 9.82
N LYS A 180 -1.72 -10.38 10.25
CA LYS A 180 -2.44 -10.63 11.51
C LYS A 180 -1.77 -9.97 12.73
N LYS A 181 -0.44 -9.89 12.73
CA LYS A 181 0.32 -9.21 13.79
C LYS A 181 0.25 -7.68 13.72
N MET A 182 -0.32 -7.13 12.67
CA MET A 182 -0.50 -5.68 12.45
C MET A 182 -1.98 -5.29 12.44
N ALA A 183 -2.89 -6.25 12.64
CA ALA A 183 -4.31 -6.04 12.88
C ALA A 183 -4.49 -5.58 14.33
N GLY A 184 -4.21 -4.33 14.61
CA GLY A 184 -4.25 -3.76 15.95
C GLY A 184 -4.46 -2.27 15.87
N LEU A 185 -5.44 -1.83 15.06
CA LEU A 185 -6.02 -0.52 15.24
C LEU A 185 -7.07 -0.70 16.37
N ASP A 186 -6.68 -0.37 17.60
CA ASP A 186 -7.59 -0.33 18.74
C ASP A 186 -8.81 0.52 18.36
N GLY A 187 -9.99 -0.09 18.32
CA GLY A 187 -11.25 0.57 18.02
C GLY A 187 -12.08 -0.01 16.87
N PHE A 188 -11.74 -1.20 16.34
CA PHE A 188 -12.61 -1.98 15.43
C PHE A 188 -13.11 -3.26 16.07
#